data_31ec0486cbeeb384094041b3f61f8068
#
_entry.id   31ec0486cbeeb384094041b3f61f8068
#
_cell.length_a   1.000
_cell.length_b   1.000
_cell.length_c   1.000
_cell.angle_alpha   90.00
_cell.angle_beta   90.00
_cell.angle_gamma   90.00
#
_symmetry.space_group_name_H-M   'P 1'
#
loop_
_entity.id
_entity.type
_entity.pdbx_description
1 polymer ?
#
loop_
_entity_poly.entity_id
_entity_poly.type
_entity_poly.pdbx_seq_one_letter_code
_entity_poly.pdbx_strand_id
1 'polypeptide(L)'
;MLFSSITFLYCFLPCVLLMYFVVPDRMKNLVLLLASLFFYGWGEPKYLIFMLASVIQSYIAALLVERFRGTKIAVLALTVSAVASLGLLAYCKYADFFIGNFNAVTGLSLPLLKVALPVGISFYTFQILSYVIDVYRGDVPAQRNFIDLAMYVAMFPQLIAGPIVRYSDIAGSLKNRKTTLADASEGLSRFSVGLAKKILLANPAALLVSEFKAYGEKTVLFYWLYAAAYMLHIYFDFSGYSDMAIGLGRIFGFRFCENFNYPYISASITEFWRRWHISLGTWFRDYLYIPLGGNRVKPIRHVFNILVVWAATGFWHGASWNFVLWGLLYAVLLLFEKYILHPQRRHAVPMHIYTMLFVVLGFVLFDSENIAAAFTSFKSLFGFAGIPAANTVSLYYLKSNLVLLIVAAVGATPLPKKICEKIGETAGGSRVLAVLTPIATVASIAVCTAYLIDGSFNPFVYFRF
;
A
#
# COMPACT_ATOMS: atom_id res chain seq x y z
N MET A 1 9.06 -12.98 6.16
CA MET A 1 10.35 -12.23 6.01
C MET A 1 10.04 -10.79 5.63
N LEU A 2 10.80 -9.78 6.08
CA LEU A 2 10.63 -8.35 5.71
C LEU A 2 11.73 -7.89 4.78
N PHE A 3 11.47 -6.99 3.84
CA PHE A 3 12.51 -6.39 2.98
C PHE A 3 13.55 -5.61 3.79
N SER A 4 13.11 -4.96 4.87
CA SER A 4 13.94 -4.26 5.83
C SER A 4 14.46 -5.20 6.93
N SER A 5 15.02 -6.33 6.58
CA SER A 5 15.67 -7.24 7.52
C SER A 5 17.05 -7.71 7.01
N ILE A 6 17.97 -7.94 7.94
CA ILE A 6 19.34 -8.42 7.62
C ILE A 6 19.29 -9.73 6.83
N THR A 7 18.42 -10.68 7.25
CA THR A 7 18.22 -11.97 6.56
C THR A 7 17.77 -11.78 5.12
N PHE A 8 16.87 -10.82 4.85
CA PHE A 8 16.46 -10.53 3.49
C PHE A 8 17.59 -9.92 2.66
N LEU A 9 18.25 -8.89 3.17
CA LEU A 9 19.23 -8.10 2.43
C LEU A 9 20.50 -8.88 2.11
N TYR A 10 20.98 -9.70 3.04
CA TYR A 10 22.30 -10.33 2.96
C TYR A 10 22.29 -11.84 2.72
N CYS A 11 21.14 -12.49 2.90
CA CYS A 11 21.03 -13.91 2.62
C CYS A 11 20.03 -14.19 1.49
N PHE A 12 18.76 -13.84 1.67
CA PHE A 12 17.71 -14.21 0.71
C PHE A 12 17.89 -13.53 -0.65
N LEU A 13 17.98 -12.19 -0.67
CA LEU A 13 18.04 -11.44 -1.92
C LEU A 13 19.28 -11.77 -2.76
N PRO A 14 20.50 -11.82 -2.21
CA PRO A 14 21.69 -12.22 -2.98
C PRO A 14 21.57 -13.65 -3.57
N CYS A 15 21.07 -14.62 -2.78
CA CYS A 15 20.86 -15.98 -3.26
C CYS A 15 19.86 -16.03 -4.42
N VAL A 16 18.73 -15.30 -4.30
CA VAL A 16 17.72 -15.24 -5.37
C VAL A 16 18.28 -14.57 -6.62
N LEU A 17 19.01 -13.46 -6.47
CA LEU A 17 19.64 -12.78 -7.61
C LEU A 17 20.64 -13.68 -8.31
N LEU A 18 21.50 -14.35 -7.57
CA LEU A 18 22.46 -15.28 -8.14
C LEU A 18 21.76 -16.38 -8.94
N MET A 19 20.79 -17.06 -8.34
CA MET A 19 20.02 -18.10 -9.01
C MET A 19 19.31 -17.56 -10.26
N TYR A 20 18.69 -16.38 -10.16
CA TYR A 20 17.92 -15.78 -11.25
C TYR A 20 18.79 -15.43 -12.48
N PHE A 21 20.01 -14.93 -12.28
CA PHE A 21 20.90 -14.53 -13.37
C PHE A 21 21.73 -15.69 -13.94
N VAL A 22 21.90 -16.79 -13.20
CA VAL A 22 22.65 -17.97 -13.66
C VAL A 22 21.77 -18.89 -14.51
N VAL A 23 20.46 -19.01 -14.22
CA VAL A 23 19.57 -19.90 -14.95
C VAL A 23 19.18 -19.36 -16.35
N PRO A 24 18.89 -20.24 -17.32
CA PRO A 24 18.36 -19.81 -18.61
C PRO A 24 16.98 -19.14 -18.48
N ASP A 25 16.63 -18.26 -19.43
CA ASP A 25 15.43 -17.42 -19.38
C ASP A 25 14.15 -18.20 -19.11
N ARG A 26 14.01 -19.39 -19.67
CA ARG A 26 12.86 -20.29 -19.50
C ARG A 26 12.65 -20.74 -18.04
N MET A 27 13.69 -20.72 -17.21
CA MET A 27 13.62 -21.14 -15.81
C MET A 27 13.44 -19.96 -14.84
N LYS A 28 13.62 -18.72 -15.30
CA LYS A 28 13.54 -17.53 -14.44
C LYS A 28 12.20 -17.40 -13.70
N ASN A 29 11.07 -17.72 -14.33
CA ASN A 29 9.77 -17.70 -13.68
C ASN A 29 9.64 -18.77 -12.59
N LEU A 30 10.20 -19.95 -12.82
CA LEU A 30 10.22 -21.02 -11.81
C LEU A 30 11.07 -20.64 -10.60
N VAL A 31 12.25 -20.06 -10.84
CA VAL A 31 13.13 -19.55 -9.75
C VAL A 31 12.41 -18.51 -8.93
N LEU A 32 11.76 -17.52 -9.58
CA LEU A 32 10.99 -16.49 -8.86
C LEU A 32 9.80 -17.07 -8.11
N LEU A 33 9.10 -18.05 -8.68
CA LEU A 33 8.00 -18.75 -7.99
C LEU A 33 8.51 -19.44 -6.73
N LEU A 34 9.56 -20.26 -6.84
CA LEU A 34 10.11 -21.00 -5.69
C LEU A 34 10.63 -20.06 -4.60
N ALA A 35 11.35 -19.00 -5.00
CA ALA A 35 11.81 -17.96 -4.08
C ALA A 35 10.64 -17.25 -3.39
N SER A 36 9.56 -16.97 -4.12
CA SER A 36 8.37 -16.30 -3.58
C SER A 36 7.61 -17.20 -2.61
N LEU A 37 7.46 -18.48 -2.92
CA LEU A 37 6.85 -19.45 -2.01
C LEU A 37 7.68 -19.62 -0.74
N PHE A 38 9.00 -19.66 -0.86
CA PHE A 38 9.90 -19.71 0.30
C PHE A 38 9.78 -18.43 1.15
N PHE A 39 9.81 -17.26 0.50
CA PHE A 39 9.66 -15.94 1.17
C PHE A 39 8.37 -15.86 1.98
N TYR A 40 7.26 -16.30 1.37
CA TYR A 40 5.93 -16.30 2.00
C TYR A 40 5.85 -17.33 3.13
N GLY A 41 6.30 -18.57 2.86
CA GLY A 41 6.27 -19.68 3.82
C GLY A 41 7.20 -19.48 5.02
N TRP A 42 8.22 -18.61 4.91
CA TRP A 42 9.13 -18.31 6.01
C TRP A 42 8.42 -17.77 7.27
N GLY A 43 7.37 -16.97 7.09
CA GLY A 43 6.60 -16.43 8.21
C GLY A 43 5.37 -17.26 8.54
N GLU A 44 4.69 -17.81 7.53
CA GLU A 44 3.33 -18.33 7.63
C GLU A 44 3.13 -19.57 6.74
N PRO A 45 3.81 -20.71 7.02
CA PRO A 45 3.78 -21.87 6.13
C PRO A 45 2.38 -22.45 5.91
N LYS A 46 1.49 -22.36 6.90
CA LYS A 46 0.10 -22.86 6.82
C LYS A 46 -0.71 -22.16 5.73
N TYR A 47 -0.45 -20.89 5.47
CA TYR A 47 -1.22 -20.08 4.53
C TYR A 47 -0.76 -20.19 3.08
N LEU A 48 0.36 -20.90 2.82
CA LEU A 48 0.73 -21.33 1.47
C LEU A 48 -0.40 -22.10 0.79
N ILE A 49 -1.12 -22.93 1.56
CA ILE A 49 -2.24 -23.74 1.06
C ILE A 49 -3.35 -22.82 0.52
N PHE A 50 -3.70 -21.75 1.24
CA PHE A 50 -4.75 -20.81 0.82
C PHE A 50 -4.34 -20.04 -0.45
N MET A 51 -3.09 -19.62 -0.53
CA MET A 51 -2.56 -18.94 -1.72
C MET A 51 -2.55 -19.88 -2.93
N LEU A 52 -2.03 -21.10 -2.79
CA LEU A 52 -2.00 -22.08 -3.87
C LEU A 52 -3.41 -22.49 -4.31
N ALA A 53 -4.34 -22.71 -3.38
CA ALA A 53 -5.74 -22.99 -3.69
C ALA A 53 -6.38 -21.84 -4.49
N SER A 54 -6.09 -20.58 -4.09
CA SER A 54 -6.57 -19.39 -4.79
C SER A 54 -6.00 -19.28 -6.20
N VAL A 55 -4.73 -19.63 -6.40
CA VAL A 55 -4.09 -19.66 -7.73
C VAL A 55 -4.72 -20.75 -8.59
N ILE A 56 -4.87 -21.98 -8.06
CA ILE A 56 -5.44 -23.11 -8.82
C ILE A 56 -6.88 -22.79 -9.25
N GLN A 57 -7.73 -22.31 -8.34
CA GLN A 57 -9.11 -21.98 -8.68
C GLN A 57 -9.19 -20.89 -9.74
N SER A 58 -8.34 -19.84 -9.66
CA SER A 58 -8.33 -18.76 -10.65
C SER A 58 -7.80 -19.19 -12.01
N TYR A 59 -6.82 -20.10 -12.03
CA TYR A 59 -6.30 -20.70 -13.26
C TYR A 59 -7.39 -21.46 -13.99
N ILE A 60 -8.10 -22.36 -13.30
CA ILE A 60 -9.21 -23.13 -13.85
C ILE A 60 -10.34 -22.20 -14.31
N ALA A 61 -10.73 -21.25 -13.48
CA ALA A 61 -11.78 -20.31 -13.79
C ALA A 61 -11.48 -19.48 -15.05
N ALA A 62 -10.25 -18.95 -15.19
CA ALA A 62 -9.85 -18.17 -16.35
C ALA A 62 -9.89 -19.01 -17.65
N LEU A 63 -9.44 -20.27 -17.60
CA LEU A 63 -9.52 -21.20 -18.75
C LEU A 63 -10.97 -21.48 -19.15
N LEU A 64 -11.87 -21.68 -18.17
CA LEU A 64 -13.30 -21.89 -18.42
C LEU A 64 -13.95 -20.64 -18.99
N VAL A 65 -13.65 -19.47 -18.41
CA VAL A 65 -14.16 -18.17 -18.85
C VAL A 65 -13.77 -17.91 -20.32
N GLU A 66 -12.51 -18.16 -20.68
CA GLU A 66 -12.05 -17.96 -22.05
C GLU A 66 -12.69 -18.97 -23.02
N ARG A 67 -12.72 -20.26 -22.65
CA ARG A 67 -13.29 -21.34 -23.49
C ARG A 67 -14.76 -21.15 -23.78
N PHE A 68 -15.53 -20.68 -22.79
CA PHE A 68 -16.99 -20.53 -22.89
C PHE A 68 -17.43 -19.07 -22.97
N ARG A 69 -16.56 -18.19 -23.50
CA ARG A 69 -16.85 -16.74 -23.61
C ARG A 69 -18.16 -16.50 -24.35
N GLY A 70 -18.96 -15.57 -23.83
CA GLY A 70 -20.29 -15.24 -24.36
C GLY A 70 -21.42 -16.18 -23.90
N THR A 71 -21.14 -17.22 -23.12
CA THR A 71 -22.15 -18.14 -22.59
C THR A 71 -22.39 -17.94 -21.09
N LYS A 72 -23.51 -18.50 -20.57
CA LYS A 72 -23.81 -18.52 -19.13
C LYS A 72 -22.76 -19.26 -18.31
N ILE A 73 -22.03 -20.21 -18.90
CA ILE A 73 -20.94 -20.96 -18.25
C ILE A 73 -19.78 -20.02 -17.92
N ALA A 74 -19.43 -19.09 -18.78
CA ALA A 74 -18.38 -18.11 -18.49
C ALA A 74 -18.78 -17.19 -17.32
N VAL A 75 -20.04 -16.74 -17.27
CA VAL A 75 -20.57 -15.95 -16.16
C VAL A 75 -20.53 -16.75 -14.85
N LEU A 76 -20.96 -18.01 -14.90
CA LEU A 76 -20.93 -18.91 -13.72
C LEU A 76 -19.50 -19.12 -13.23
N ALA A 77 -18.54 -19.40 -14.10
CA ALA A 77 -17.13 -19.59 -13.75
C ALA A 77 -16.52 -18.32 -13.10
N LEU A 78 -16.81 -17.14 -13.67
CA LEU A 78 -16.41 -15.86 -13.08
C LEU A 78 -17.03 -15.68 -11.69
N THR A 79 -18.34 -15.91 -11.54
CA THR A 79 -19.06 -15.73 -10.28
C THR A 79 -18.53 -16.68 -9.21
N VAL A 80 -18.34 -17.96 -9.53
CA VAL A 80 -17.78 -18.95 -8.60
C VAL A 80 -16.37 -18.53 -8.15
N SER A 81 -15.52 -18.09 -9.09
CA SER A 81 -14.17 -17.60 -8.75
C SER A 81 -14.21 -16.37 -7.84
N ALA A 82 -15.10 -15.41 -8.12
CA ALA A 82 -15.26 -14.22 -7.30
C ALA A 82 -15.76 -14.56 -5.89
N VAL A 83 -16.79 -15.42 -5.80
CA VAL A 83 -17.34 -15.88 -4.51
C VAL A 83 -16.32 -16.67 -3.71
N ALA A 84 -15.54 -17.56 -4.33
CA ALA A 84 -14.50 -18.31 -3.67
C ALA A 84 -13.38 -17.39 -3.13
N SER A 85 -12.91 -16.44 -3.94
CA SER A 85 -11.84 -15.50 -3.56
C SER A 85 -12.29 -14.53 -2.46
N LEU A 86 -13.47 -13.92 -2.62
CA LEU A 86 -14.03 -13.01 -1.62
C LEU A 86 -14.50 -13.75 -0.36
N GLY A 87 -15.00 -14.98 -0.50
CA GLY A 87 -15.40 -15.82 0.62
C GLY A 87 -14.21 -16.23 1.49
N LEU A 88 -13.08 -16.60 0.88
CA LEU A 88 -11.85 -16.89 1.62
C LEU A 88 -11.34 -15.62 2.34
N LEU A 89 -11.34 -14.47 1.67
CA LEU A 89 -10.98 -13.20 2.29
C LEU A 89 -11.93 -12.86 3.45
N ALA A 90 -13.25 -13.06 3.25
CA ALA A 90 -14.26 -12.81 4.28
C ALA A 90 -14.06 -13.73 5.49
N TYR A 91 -13.78 -15.00 5.28
CA TYR A 91 -13.50 -15.96 6.34
C TYR A 91 -12.26 -15.56 7.15
N CYS A 92 -11.15 -15.23 6.47
CA CYS A 92 -9.90 -14.92 7.17
C CYS A 92 -9.89 -13.53 7.83
N LYS A 93 -10.55 -12.53 7.23
CA LYS A 93 -10.42 -11.13 7.67
C LYS A 93 -11.63 -10.63 8.45
N TYR A 94 -12.85 -11.07 8.10
CA TYR A 94 -14.07 -10.43 8.56
C TYR A 94 -14.98 -11.34 9.42
N ALA A 95 -14.69 -12.63 9.54
CA ALA A 95 -15.56 -13.53 10.28
C ALA A 95 -15.79 -13.09 11.73
N ASP A 96 -14.72 -12.79 12.46
CA ASP A 96 -14.80 -12.36 13.85
C ASP A 96 -15.47 -10.98 14.01
N PHE A 97 -15.30 -10.09 13.06
CA PHE A 97 -16.01 -8.81 13.04
C PHE A 97 -17.53 -9.01 12.90
N PHE A 98 -17.97 -9.88 11.99
CA PHE A 98 -19.40 -10.18 11.82
C PHE A 98 -19.98 -10.91 13.03
N ILE A 99 -19.26 -11.92 13.57
CA ILE A 99 -19.68 -12.65 14.78
C ILE A 99 -19.79 -11.69 15.97
N GLY A 100 -18.80 -10.81 16.18
CA GLY A 100 -18.81 -9.82 17.25
C GLY A 100 -19.98 -8.84 17.16
N ASN A 101 -20.26 -8.29 15.97
CA ASN A 101 -21.42 -7.42 15.74
C ASN A 101 -22.75 -8.18 15.91
N PHE A 102 -22.84 -9.41 15.44
CA PHE A 102 -24.03 -10.26 15.63
C PHE A 102 -24.28 -10.51 17.11
N ASN A 103 -23.25 -10.89 17.88
CA ASN A 103 -23.36 -11.08 19.34
C ASN A 103 -23.81 -9.79 20.03
N ALA A 104 -23.27 -8.63 19.63
CA ALA A 104 -23.63 -7.34 20.22
C ALA A 104 -25.10 -6.95 19.97
N VAL A 105 -25.65 -7.31 18.82
CA VAL A 105 -27.06 -7.00 18.46
C VAL A 105 -28.04 -7.99 19.05
N THR A 106 -27.69 -9.29 19.08
CA THR A 106 -28.61 -10.36 19.48
C THR A 106 -28.51 -10.72 20.95
N GLY A 107 -27.43 -10.34 21.65
CA GLY A 107 -27.13 -10.78 23.00
C GLY A 107 -26.62 -12.23 23.08
N LEU A 108 -26.42 -12.91 21.94
CA LEU A 108 -25.83 -14.25 21.87
C LEU A 108 -24.32 -14.21 22.13
N SER A 109 -23.74 -15.36 22.49
CA SER A 109 -22.30 -15.50 22.76
C SER A 109 -21.69 -16.54 21.83
N LEU A 110 -21.82 -16.34 20.51
CA LEU A 110 -21.15 -17.21 19.54
C LEU A 110 -19.63 -17.06 19.68
N PRO A 111 -18.87 -18.18 19.67
CA PRO A 111 -17.43 -18.12 19.82
C PRO A 111 -16.79 -17.47 18.59
N LEU A 112 -15.78 -16.63 18.81
CA LEU A 112 -14.94 -16.08 17.75
C LEU A 112 -14.04 -17.17 17.17
N LEU A 113 -13.85 -17.16 15.86
CA LEU A 113 -13.05 -18.18 15.16
C LEU A 113 -11.54 -18.00 15.39
N LYS A 114 -11.10 -16.76 15.69
CA LYS A 114 -9.70 -16.37 15.92
C LYS A 114 -8.76 -16.83 14.80
N VAL A 115 -9.23 -16.74 13.56
CA VAL A 115 -8.42 -17.05 12.37
C VAL A 115 -7.38 -15.96 12.21
N ALA A 116 -6.11 -16.33 12.21
CA ALA A 116 -5.05 -15.36 11.94
C ALA A 116 -5.10 -14.94 10.46
N LEU A 117 -4.92 -13.64 10.20
CA LEU A 117 -5.01 -13.07 8.85
C LEU A 117 -3.77 -13.44 8.02
N PRO A 118 -3.90 -14.20 6.92
CA PRO A 118 -2.76 -14.47 6.03
C PRO A 118 -2.20 -13.18 5.43
N VAL A 119 -0.90 -12.97 5.59
CA VAL A 119 -0.24 -11.78 5.06
C VAL A 119 -0.44 -11.70 3.54
N GLY A 120 -0.85 -10.53 3.04
CA GLY A 120 -1.05 -10.29 1.61
C GLY A 120 -2.33 -10.86 1.00
N ILE A 121 -3.22 -11.52 1.78
CA ILE A 121 -4.47 -12.10 1.24
C ILE A 121 -5.33 -11.04 0.52
N SER A 122 -5.41 -9.83 1.04
CA SER A 122 -6.16 -8.74 0.42
C SER A 122 -5.58 -8.34 -0.94
N PHE A 123 -4.25 -8.39 -1.09
CA PHE A 123 -3.55 -8.04 -2.33
C PHE A 123 -3.71 -9.12 -3.40
N TYR A 124 -3.38 -10.38 -3.09
CA TYR A 124 -3.50 -11.43 -4.10
C TYR A 124 -4.96 -11.75 -4.46
N THR A 125 -5.92 -11.54 -3.55
CA THR A 125 -7.34 -11.62 -3.90
C THR A 125 -7.71 -10.61 -4.99
N PHE A 126 -7.24 -9.36 -4.87
CA PHE A 126 -7.49 -8.33 -5.90
C PHE A 126 -6.78 -8.62 -7.21
N GLN A 127 -5.56 -9.18 -7.16
CA GLN A 127 -4.85 -9.64 -8.36
C GLN A 127 -5.61 -10.74 -9.09
N ILE A 128 -6.08 -11.75 -8.36
CA ILE A 128 -6.85 -12.87 -8.90
C ILE A 128 -8.17 -12.39 -9.48
N LEU A 129 -8.92 -11.57 -8.74
CA LEU A 129 -10.20 -11.04 -9.22
C LEU A 129 -10.03 -10.22 -10.50
N SER A 130 -9.06 -9.28 -10.53
CA SER A 130 -8.81 -8.50 -11.74
C SER A 130 -8.41 -9.39 -12.92
N TYR A 131 -7.55 -10.40 -12.72
CA TYR A 131 -7.15 -11.31 -13.76
C TYR A 131 -8.35 -12.06 -14.39
N VAL A 132 -9.20 -12.69 -13.58
CA VAL A 132 -10.35 -13.44 -14.10
C VAL A 132 -11.38 -12.52 -14.78
N ILE A 133 -11.59 -11.31 -14.25
CA ILE A 133 -12.44 -10.28 -14.85
C ILE A 133 -11.87 -9.81 -16.19
N ASP A 134 -10.56 -9.54 -16.28
CA ASP A 134 -9.91 -9.10 -17.52
C ASP A 134 -9.97 -10.18 -18.62
N VAL A 135 -9.83 -11.46 -18.24
CA VAL A 135 -10.06 -12.58 -19.16
C VAL A 135 -11.52 -12.62 -19.63
N TYR A 136 -12.49 -12.40 -18.73
CA TYR A 136 -13.91 -12.36 -19.09
C TYR A 136 -14.25 -11.21 -20.03
N ARG A 137 -13.68 -10.03 -19.81
CA ARG A 137 -13.84 -8.84 -20.67
C ARG A 137 -13.15 -9.04 -22.03
N GLY A 138 -12.16 -9.93 -22.11
CA GLY A 138 -11.35 -10.13 -23.30
C GLY A 138 -10.14 -9.20 -23.38
N ASP A 139 -9.83 -8.50 -22.31
CA ASP A 139 -8.70 -7.57 -22.22
C ASP A 139 -7.36 -8.33 -22.25
N VAL A 140 -7.33 -9.56 -21.72
CA VAL A 140 -6.18 -10.46 -21.74
C VAL A 140 -6.60 -11.91 -22.08
N PRO A 141 -5.73 -12.72 -22.70
CA PRO A 141 -5.95 -14.16 -22.84
C PRO A 141 -5.73 -14.88 -21.50
N ALA A 142 -6.38 -16.02 -21.30
CA ALA A 142 -6.11 -16.88 -20.15
C ALA A 142 -4.67 -17.42 -20.22
N GLN A 143 -3.95 -17.37 -19.10
CA GLN A 143 -2.60 -17.90 -19.00
C GLN A 143 -2.62 -19.43 -19.06
N ARG A 144 -1.89 -20.00 -20.04
CA ARG A 144 -1.83 -21.45 -20.24
C ARG A 144 -0.76 -22.14 -19.38
N ASN A 145 0.25 -21.39 -18.97
CA ASN A 145 1.31 -21.91 -18.09
C ASN A 145 0.97 -21.63 -16.63
N PHE A 146 0.71 -22.68 -15.87
CA PHE A 146 0.40 -22.57 -14.43
C PHE A 146 1.54 -21.92 -13.63
N ILE A 147 2.81 -22.22 -13.97
CA ILE A 147 3.98 -21.64 -13.27
C ILE A 147 4.00 -20.11 -13.44
N ASP A 148 3.70 -19.59 -14.62
CA ASP A 148 3.68 -18.16 -14.90
C ASP A 148 2.57 -17.46 -14.13
N LEU A 149 1.38 -18.07 -14.02
CA LEU A 149 0.29 -17.50 -13.24
C LEU A 149 0.59 -17.56 -11.73
N ALA A 150 1.09 -18.69 -11.25
CA ALA A 150 1.46 -18.85 -9.85
C ALA A 150 2.56 -17.88 -9.45
N MET A 151 3.57 -17.70 -10.30
CA MET A 151 4.64 -16.73 -10.10
C MET A 151 4.09 -15.29 -10.05
N TYR A 152 3.20 -14.94 -10.98
CA TYR A 152 2.56 -13.61 -10.97
C TYR A 152 1.84 -13.31 -9.65
N VAL A 153 1.03 -14.25 -9.16
CA VAL A 153 0.25 -14.05 -7.93
C VAL A 153 1.15 -14.06 -6.69
N ALA A 154 2.11 -15.00 -6.63
CA ALA A 154 2.96 -15.18 -5.45
C ALA A 154 4.18 -14.25 -5.40
N MET A 155 4.47 -13.48 -6.46
CA MET A 155 5.74 -12.75 -6.64
C MET A 155 6.08 -11.85 -5.44
N PHE A 156 7.13 -12.22 -4.69
CA PHE A 156 7.48 -11.62 -3.39
C PHE A 156 7.67 -10.10 -3.40
N PRO A 157 8.18 -9.44 -4.45
CA PRO A 157 8.30 -7.99 -4.44
C PRO A 157 6.98 -7.25 -4.25
N GLN A 158 5.89 -7.77 -4.80
CA GLN A 158 4.58 -7.09 -4.76
C GLN A 158 3.61 -7.67 -3.72
N LEU A 159 3.82 -8.92 -3.27
CA LEU A 159 2.82 -9.74 -2.58
C LEU A 159 2.30 -9.13 -1.28
N ILE A 160 3.14 -8.52 -0.45
CA ILE A 160 2.78 -8.10 0.91
C ILE A 160 2.14 -6.70 0.91
N ALA A 161 2.81 -5.69 0.34
CA ALA A 161 2.38 -4.30 0.30
C ALA A 161 2.98 -3.53 -0.89
N GLY A 162 3.32 -4.23 -1.96
CA GLY A 162 3.72 -3.61 -3.22
C GLY A 162 2.52 -2.94 -3.92
N PRO A 163 2.74 -2.30 -5.07
CA PRO A 163 1.65 -1.89 -5.94
C PRO A 163 0.77 -3.10 -6.29
N ILE A 164 -0.55 -2.91 -6.37
CA ILE A 164 -1.46 -3.94 -6.89
C ILE A 164 -1.25 -4.00 -8.41
N VAL A 165 -0.33 -4.86 -8.83
CA VAL A 165 0.03 -5.05 -10.23
C VAL A 165 -1.02 -5.96 -10.87
N ARG A 166 -1.61 -5.56 -11.98
CA ARG A 166 -2.56 -6.38 -12.73
C ARG A 166 -1.83 -7.34 -13.65
N TYR A 167 -2.50 -8.43 -14.00
CA TYR A 167 -1.94 -9.37 -14.98
C TYR A 167 -1.69 -8.69 -16.33
N SER A 168 -2.59 -7.82 -16.78
CA SER A 168 -2.45 -7.01 -18.00
C SER A 168 -1.18 -6.17 -18.06
N ASP A 169 -0.73 -5.63 -16.89
CA ASP A 169 0.45 -4.78 -16.80
C ASP A 169 1.76 -5.53 -17.06
N ILE A 170 1.80 -6.83 -16.75
CA ILE A 170 3.04 -7.65 -16.81
C ILE A 170 2.96 -8.85 -17.77
N ALA A 171 1.82 -9.11 -18.38
CA ALA A 171 1.61 -10.28 -19.27
C ALA A 171 2.69 -10.41 -20.35
N GLY A 172 3.10 -9.31 -20.98
CA GLY A 172 4.20 -9.28 -21.95
C GLY A 172 5.55 -9.63 -21.35
N SER A 173 5.82 -9.14 -20.13
CA SER A 173 7.09 -9.38 -19.42
C SER A 173 7.22 -10.80 -18.88
N LEU A 174 6.11 -11.53 -18.69
CA LEU A 174 6.16 -12.93 -18.27
C LEU A 174 6.86 -13.82 -19.28
N LYS A 175 6.70 -13.52 -20.58
CA LYS A 175 7.25 -14.31 -21.69
C LYS A 175 8.58 -13.76 -22.20
N ASN A 176 8.66 -12.45 -22.37
CA ASN A 176 9.73 -11.79 -23.11
C ASN A 176 10.29 -10.61 -22.31
N ARG A 177 11.04 -10.88 -21.22
CA ARG A 177 11.74 -9.81 -20.48
C ARG A 177 13.24 -9.94 -20.63
N LYS A 178 13.88 -8.80 -20.74
CA LYS A 178 15.35 -8.68 -20.67
C LYS A 178 15.68 -7.66 -19.60
N THR A 179 16.69 -7.96 -18.82
CA THR A 179 17.22 -7.06 -17.80
C THR A 179 18.60 -6.61 -18.24
N THR A 180 18.81 -5.32 -18.38
CA THR A 180 20.11 -4.71 -18.64
C THR A 180 20.80 -4.37 -17.33
N LEU A 181 22.13 -4.17 -17.37
CA LEU A 181 22.86 -3.64 -16.19
C LEU A 181 22.32 -2.26 -15.76
N ALA A 182 21.88 -1.44 -16.72
CA ALA A 182 21.26 -0.15 -16.43
C ALA A 182 19.94 -0.32 -15.67
N ASP A 183 19.08 -1.24 -16.08
CA ASP A 183 17.83 -1.55 -15.36
C ASP A 183 18.10 -2.07 -13.94
N ALA A 184 19.12 -2.94 -13.78
CA ALA A 184 19.51 -3.46 -12.48
C ALA A 184 20.05 -2.36 -11.56
N SER A 185 20.91 -1.46 -12.08
CA SER A 185 21.46 -0.33 -11.34
C SER A 185 20.38 0.66 -10.89
N GLU A 186 19.46 1.02 -11.80
CA GLU A 186 18.35 1.91 -11.48
C GLU A 186 17.37 1.25 -10.49
N GLY A 187 17.12 -0.05 -10.64
CA GLY A 187 16.33 -0.84 -9.71
C GLY A 187 16.95 -0.88 -8.31
N LEU A 188 18.27 -1.07 -8.20
CA LEU A 188 18.97 -1.06 -6.92
C LEU A 188 18.97 0.32 -6.27
N SER A 189 19.16 1.38 -7.04
CA SER A 189 19.06 2.75 -6.54
C SER A 189 17.66 3.04 -6.01
N ARG A 190 16.61 2.63 -6.74
CA ARG A 190 15.23 2.78 -6.29
C ARG A 190 14.93 1.98 -5.02
N PHE A 191 15.43 0.75 -4.95
CA PHE A 191 15.34 -0.09 -3.75
C PHE A 191 16.02 0.57 -2.54
N SER A 192 17.21 1.11 -2.72
CA SER A 192 17.96 1.81 -1.68
C SER A 192 17.23 3.05 -1.14
N VAL A 193 16.63 3.86 -2.03
CA VAL A 193 15.77 4.99 -1.63
C VAL A 193 14.58 4.52 -0.82
N GLY A 194 13.92 3.44 -1.25
CA GLY A 194 12.81 2.83 -0.51
C GLY A 194 13.21 2.35 0.87
N LEU A 195 14.38 1.70 0.98
CA LEU A 195 14.95 1.23 2.24
C LEU A 195 15.26 2.41 3.17
N ALA A 196 15.88 3.49 2.65
CA ALA A 196 16.16 4.70 3.41
C ALA A 196 14.87 5.37 3.93
N LYS A 197 13.83 5.48 3.10
CA LYS A 197 12.51 5.98 3.53
C LYS A 197 11.98 5.18 4.72
N LYS A 198 12.08 3.85 4.66
CA LYS A 198 11.60 2.95 5.71
C LYS A 198 12.42 3.09 6.99
N ILE A 199 13.74 2.98 6.89
CA ILE A 199 14.61 2.89 8.06
C ILE A 199 14.87 4.26 8.69
N LEU A 200 15.17 5.28 7.87
CA LEU A 200 15.65 6.57 8.37
C LEU A 200 14.51 7.59 8.62
N LEU A 201 13.35 7.39 8.02
CA LEU A 201 12.22 8.33 8.17
C LEU A 201 11.00 7.68 8.82
N ALA A 202 10.54 6.53 8.31
CA ALA A 202 9.33 5.90 8.83
C ALA A 202 9.52 5.33 10.24
N ASN A 203 10.60 4.60 10.50
CA ASN A 203 10.83 3.99 11.81
C ASN A 203 10.98 5.03 12.94
N PRO A 204 11.78 6.12 12.81
CA PRO A 204 11.83 7.16 13.84
C PRO A 204 10.48 7.89 14.03
N ALA A 205 9.73 8.13 12.96
CA ALA A 205 8.40 8.70 13.07
C ALA A 205 7.42 7.75 13.80
N ALA A 206 7.52 6.43 13.55
CA ALA A 206 6.76 5.41 14.28
C ALA A 206 7.12 5.36 15.77
N LEU A 207 8.39 5.55 16.10
CA LEU A 207 8.84 5.62 17.49
C LEU A 207 8.17 6.80 18.21
N LEU A 208 8.13 7.99 17.60
CA LEU A 208 7.42 9.14 18.17
C LEU A 208 5.93 8.88 18.37
N VAL A 209 5.28 8.15 17.45
CA VAL A 209 3.89 7.70 17.61
C VAL A 209 3.74 6.74 18.80
N SER A 210 4.67 5.79 18.98
CA SER A 210 4.62 4.84 20.10
C SER A 210 4.84 5.52 21.44
N GLU A 211 5.76 6.48 21.52
CA GLU A 211 5.99 7.33 22.72
C GLU A 211 4.74 8.12 23.09
N PHE A 212 4.09 8.75 22.10
CA PHE A 212 2.82 9.43 22.34
C PHE A 212 1.75 8.48 22.92
N LYS A 213 1.64 7.26 22.38
CA LYS A 213 0.64 6.29 22.87
C LYS A 213 0.94 5.82 24.29
N ALA A 214 2.20 5.64 24.62
CA ALA A 214 2.65 5.18 25.94
C ALA A 214 2.57 6.26 27.03
N TYR A 215 2.71 7.54 26.66
CA TYR A 215 2.76 8.63 27.64
C TYR A 215 1.38 9.01 28.18
N GLY A 216 1.24 9.12 29.51
CA GLY A 216 -0.04 9.36 30.19
C GLY A 216 -0.55 10.80 30.09
N GLU A 217 0.34 11.78 30.28
CA GLU A 217 -0.05 13.20 30.28
C GLU A 217 0.07 13.83 28.91
N LYS A 218 -1.04 14.00 28.22
CA LYS A 218 -1.08 14.51 26.85
C LYS A 218 -1.46 15.97 26.79
N THR A 219 -0.89 16.71 25.82
CA THR A 219 -1.20 18.12 25.56
C THR A 219 -1.67 18.29 24.11
N VAL A 220 -2.28 19.44 23.79
CA VAL A 220 -2.67 19.77 22.41
C VAL A 220 -1.48 19.66 21.45
N LEU A 221 -0.33 20.23 21.84
CA LEU A 221 0.90 20.15 21.05
C LEU A 221 1.32 18.69 20.82
N PHE A 222 1.23 17.83 21.83
CA PHE A 222 1.63 16.42 21.67
C PHE A 222 0.70 15.65 20.74
N TYR A 223 -0.61 15.95 20.75
CA TYR A 223 -1.56 15.40 19.76
C TYR A 223 -1.23 15.82 18.32
N TRP A 224 -0.85 17.09 18.09
CA TRP A 224 -0.42 17.54 16.77
C TRP A 224 0.92 16.92 16.33
N LEU A 225 1.87 16.74 17.23
CA LEU A 225 3.12 16.02 16.98
C LEU A 225 2.85 14.56 16.58
N TYR A 226 1.99 13.89 17.32
CA TYR A 226 1.54 12.54 17.01
C TYR A 226 0.89 12.46 15.62
N ALA A 227 -0.05 13.35 15.32
CA ALA A 227 -0.76 13.35 14.05
C ALA A 227 0.19 13.60 12.88
N ALA A 228 1.14 14.54 13.01
CA ALA A 228 2.18 14.79 12.01
C ALA A 228 3.14 13.60 11.86
N ALA A 229 3.59 13.03 12.98
CA ALA A 229 4.47 11.86 12.96
C ALA A 229 3.78 10.64 12.32
N TYR A 230 2.52 10.39 12.64
CA TYR A 230 1.77 9.28 12.05
C TYR A 230 1.54 9.48 10.54
N MET A 231 1.23 10.71 10.11
CA MET A 231 1.09 11.06 8.70
C MET A 231 2.41 10.79 7.93
N LEU A 232 3.55 11.19 8.48
CA LEU A 232 4.86 10.93 7.88
C LEU A 232 5.23 9.46 7.94
N HIS A 233 4.97 8.79 9.06
CA HIS A 233 5.21 7.36 9.24
C HIS A 233 4.48 6.54 8.17
N ILE A 234 3.16 6.66 8.05
CA ILE A 234 2.38 5.85 7.10
C ILE A 234 2.80 6.10 5.64
N TYR A 235 3.16 7.35 5.31
CA TYR A 235 3.63 7.68 3.97
C TYR A 235 4.99 7.06 3.66
N PHE A 236 5.99 7.25 4.53
CA PHE A 236 7.33 6.73 4.26
C PHE A 236 7.42 5.23 4.42
N ASP A 237 6.66 4.62 5.31
CA ASP A 237 6.57 3.18 5.46
C ASP A 237 6.04 2.53 4.18
N PHE A 238 4.91 3.02 3.70
CA PHE A 238 4.25 2.43 2.53
C PHE A 238 4.90 2.84 1.19
N SER A 239 5.26 4.11 1.02
CA SER A 239 5.98 4.52 -0.19
C SER A 239 7.38 3.92 -0.27
N GLY A 240 8.04 3.72 0.88
CA GLY A 240 9.33 3.03 0.96
C GLY A 240 9.22 1.58 0.52
N TYR A 241 8.21 0.86 1.02
CA TYR A 241 7.95 -0.51 0.56
C TYR A 241 7.64 -0.56 -0.94
N SER A 242 6.80 0.35 -1.44
CA SER A 242 6.47 0.44 -2.86
C SER A 242 7.70 0.71 -3.72
N ASP A 243 8.60 1.60 -3.28
CA ASP A 243 9.86 1.88 -3.99
C ASP A 243 10.79 0.66 -4.00
N MET A 244 10.90 -0.07 -2.88
CA MET A 244 11.64 -1.33 -2.83
C MET A 244 11.04 -2.37 -3.78
N ALA A 245 9.73 -2.52 -3.81
CA ALA A 245 9.03 -3.44 -4.70
C ALA A 245 9.24 -3.10 -6.18
N ILE A 246 9.09 -1.82 -6.55
CA ILE A 246 9.33 -1.33 -7.92
C ILE A 246 10.79 -1.54 -8.33
N GLY A 247 11.73 -1.25 -7.42
CA GLY A 247 13.15 -1.46 -7.63
C GLY A 247 13.49 -2.94 -7.90
N LEU A 248 12.99 -3.86 -7.06
CA LEU A 248 13.15 -5.30 -7.25
C LEU A 248 12.48 -5.79 -8.53
N GLY A 249 11.26 -5.32 -8.80
CA GLY A 249 10.58 -5.61 -10.07
C GLY A 249 11.46 -5.28 -11.26
N ARG A 250 12.08 -4.08 -11.26
CA ARG A 250 12.97 -3.64 -12.34
C ARG A 250 14.22 -4.51 -12.47
N ILE A 251 14.85 -4.91 -11.35
CA ILE A 251 15.97 -5.85 -11.35
C ILE A 251 15.59 -7.18 -11.99
N PHE A 252 14.36 -7.68 -11.75
CA PHE A 252 13.86 -8.92 -12.36
C PHE A 252 13.24 -8.72 -13.75
N GLY A 253 13.32 -7.52 -14.33
CA GLY A 253 12.82 -7.22 -15.67
C GLY A 253 11.32 -6.93 -15.76
N PHE A 254 10.67 -6.63 -14.62
CA PHE A 254 9.28 -6.19 -14.57
C PHE A 254 9.20 -4.68 -14.34
N ARG A 255 8.19 -4.04 -14.93
CA ARG A 255 7.89 -2.63 -14.70
C ARG A 255 6.57 -2.51 -13.95
N PHE A 256 6.66 -2.29 -12.64
CA PHE A 256 5.50 -2.05 -11.81
C PHE A 256 5.06 -0.60 -11.90
N CYS A 257 3.76 -0.37 -11.69
CA CYS A 257 3.18 0.97 -11.68
C CYS A 257 3.62 1.76 -10.42
N GLU A 258 3.68 3.09 -10.56
CA GLU A 258 3.90 3.97 -9.41
C GLU A 258 2.68 3.91 -8.47
N ASN A 259 2.96 3.88 -7.16
CA ASN A 259 1.92 3.80 -6.13
C ASN A 259 1.73 5.13 -5.39
N PHE A 260 2.74 6.00 -5.43
CA PHE A 260 2.72 7.32 -4.80
C PHE A 260 3.35 8.38 -5.71
N ASN A 261 2.76 9.60 -5.70
CA ASN A 261 3.29 10.75 -6.41
C ASN A 261 3.18 12.02 -5.54
N TYR A 262 3.98 12.09 -4.47
CA TYR A 262 4.03 13.23 -3.54
C TYR A 262 2.63 13.71 -3.11
N PRO A 263 1.83 12.86 -2.43
CA PRO A 263 0.43 13.17 -2.14
C PRO A 263 0.23 14.40 -1.25
N TYR A 264 1.20 14.72 -0.41
CA TYR A 264 1.09 15.83 0.55
C TYR A 264 1.24 17.23 -0.05
N ILE A 265 1.49 17.36 -1.36
CA ILE A 265 1.43 18.66 -2.03
C ILE A 265 0.05 18.98 -2.65
N SER A 266 -0.92 18.09 -2.48
CA SER A 266 -2.23 18.20 -3.10
C SER A 266 -3.03 19.39 -2.59
N ALA A 267 -3.75 20.04 -3.49
CA ALA A 267 -4.66 21.16 -3.19
C ALA A 267 -6.14 20.73 -3.23
N SER A 268 -6.43 19.44 -3.24
CA SER A 268 -7.78 18.88 -3.08
C SER A 268 -7.72 17.43 -2.61
N ILE A 269 -8.76 16.94 -1.97
CA ILE A 269 -8.91 15.52 -1.59
C ILE A 269 -8.94 14.64 -2.85
N THR A 270 -9.57 15.12 -3.92
CA THR A 270 -9.57 14.42 -5.22
C THR A 270 -8.15 14.26 -5.76
N GLU A 271 -7.32 15.30 -5.70
CA GLU A 271 -5.92 15.23 -6.12
C GLU A 271 -5.10 14.33 -5.20
N PHE A 272 -5.31 14.43 -3.89
CA PHE A 272 -4.64 13.58 -2.90
C PHE A 272 -4.81 12.10 -3.23
N TRP A 273 -6.01 11.61 -3.49
CA TRP A 273 -6.29 10.23 -3.80
C TRP A 273 -5.80 9.79 -5.20
N ARG A 274 -5.56 10.72 -6.11
CA ARG A 274 -4.87 10.43 -7.39
C ARG A 274 -3.37 10.25 -7.22
N ARG A 275 -2.81 10.69 -6.09
CA ARG A 275 -1.38 10.64 -5.76
C ARG A 275 -1.04 9.62 -4.67
N TRP A 276 -2.03 9.21 -3.88
CA TRP A 276 -1.92 8.24 -2.78
C TRP A 276 -2.46 6.89 -3.19
N HIS A 277 -1.68 5.81 -2.98
CA HIS A 277 -2.07 4.42 -3.25
C HIS A 277 -2.77 4.24 -4.61
N ILE A 278 -2.07 4.72 -5.66
CA ILE A 278 -2.60 4.85 -7.03
C ILE A 278 -3.12 3.53 -7.55
N SER A 279 -2.41 2.43 -7.28
CA SER A 279 -2.79 1.09 -7.74
C SER A 279 -4.14 0.63 -7.17
N LEU A 280 -4.40 0.86 -5.87
CA LEU A 280 -5.68 0.56 -5.23
C LEU A 280 -6.81 1.43 -5.80
N GLY A 281 -6.57 2.75 -5.90
CA GLY A 281 -7.54 3.68 -6.48
C GLY A 281 -7.91 3.31 -7.91
N THR A 282 -6.92 2.90 -8.72
CA THR A 282 -7.13 2.43 -10.09
C THR A 282 -7.92 1.12 -10.12
N TRP A 283 -7.62 0.18 -9.21
CA TRP A 283 -8.36 -1.07 -9.10
C TRP A 283 -9.85 -0.83 -8.79
N PHE A 284 -10.16 -0.06 -7.74
CA PHE A 284 -11.55 0.27 -7.39
C PHE A 284 -12.27 1.05 -8.48
N ARG A 285 -11.56 1.95 -9.19
CA ARG A 285 -12.11 2.67 -10.34
C ARG A 285 -12.55 1.70 -11.44
N ASP A 286 -11.68 0.76 -11.84
CA ASP A 286 -11.87 -0.03 -13.06
C ASP A 286 -12.74 -1.27 -12.82
N TYR A 287 -12.74 -1.81 -11.59
CA TYR A 287 -13.48 -3.04 -11.27
C TYR A 287 -14.75 -2.80 -10.43
N LEU A 288 -14.93 -1.62 -9.84
CA LEU A 288 -16.14 -1.30 -9.07
C LEU A 288 -16.83 -0.02 -9.57
N TYR A 289 -16.12 1.11 -9.61
CA TYR A 289 -16.74 2.40 -9.93
C TYR A 289 -17.27 2.49 -11.36
N ILE A 290 -16.46 2.12 -12.36
CA ILE A 290 -16.88 2.13 -13.78
C ILE A 290 -18.01 1.15 -14.04
N PRO A 291 -17.98 -0.12 -13.57
CA PRO A 291 -19.11 -1.05 -13.72
C PRO A 291 -20.42 -0.56 -13.08
N LEU A 292 -20.37 0.22 -12.00
CA LEU A 292 -21.55 0.85 -11.39
C LEU A 292 -22.11 2.02 -12.22
N GLY A 293 -21.45 2.39 -13.34
CA GLY A 293 -21.80 3.50 -14.22
C GLY A 293 -20.91 4.75 -14.08
N GLY A 294 -19.98 4.73 -13.13
CA GLY A 294 -19.01 5.83 -12.93
C GLY A 294 -19.68 7.18 -12.68
N ASN A 295 -19.21 8.21 -13.40
CA ASN A 295 -19.77 9.57 -13.36
C ASN A 295 -20.74 9.88 -14.52
N ARG A 296 -21.02 8.90 -15.40
CA ARG A 296 -21.91 9.04 -16.57
C ARG A 296 -23.34 8.64 -16.25
N VAL A 297 -23.79 8.94 -15.02
CA VAL A 297 -25.11 8.59 -14.48
C VAL A 297 -25.77 9.81 -13.82
N LYS A 298 -27.05 9.72 -13.49
CA LYS A 298 -27.77 10.77 -12.75
C LYS A 298 -27.08 11.09 -11.40
N PRO A 299 -27.14 12.33 -10.89
CA PRO A 299 -26.44 12.74 -9.67
C PRO A 299 -26.67 11.82 -8.46
N ILE A 300 -27.90 11.41 -8.20
CA ILE A 300 -28.23 10.48 -7.08
C ILE A 300 -27.49 9.15 -7.24
N ARG A 301 -27.47 8.58 -8.44
CA ARG A 301 -26.74 7.34 -8.72
C ARG A 301 -25.21 7.53 -8.57
N HIS A 302 -24.69 8.69 -8.97
CA HIS A 302 -23.28 9.02 -8.77
C HIS A 302 -22.92 9.12 -7.28
N VAL A 303 -23.78 9.75 -6.45
CA VAL A 303 -23.60 9.77 -4.98
C VAL A 303 -23.53 8.35 -4.44
N PHE A 304 -24.48 7.50 -4.83
CA PHE A 304 -24.50 6.08 -4.44
C PHE A 304 -23.19 5.36 -4.86
N ASN A 305 -22.73 5.55 -6.11
CA ASN A 305 -21.49 4.93 -6.59
C ASN A 305 -20.29 5.33 -5.75
N ILE A 306 -20.14 6.62 -5.40
CA ILE A 306 -19.04 7.11 -4.55
C ILE A 306 -19.14 6.51 -3.14
N LEU A 307 -20.32 6.50 -2.53
CA LEU A 307 -20.53 5.92 -1.20
C LEU A 307 -20.15 4.43 -1.17
N VAL A 308 -20.61 3.66 -2.15
CA VAL A 308 -20.30 2.22 -2.25
C VAL A 308 -18.80 1.99 -2.41
N VAL A 309 -18.14 2.70 -3.33
CA VAL A 309 -16.70 2.55 -3.57
C VAL A 309 -15.89 2.87 -2.33
N TRP A 310 -16.20 3.97 -1.65
CA TRP A 310 -15.43 4.40 -0.49
C TRP A 310 -15.76 3.59 0.77
N ALA A 311 -17.00 3.14 0.95
CA ALA A 311 -17.33 2.17 2.00
C ALA A 311 -16.57 0.85 1.80
N ALA A 312 -16.51 0.35 0.55
CA ALA A 312 -15.74 -0.85 0.20
C ALA A 312 -14.23 -0.63 0.39
N THR A 313 -13.71 0.57 0.04
CA THR A 313 -12.30 0.93 0.27
C THR A 313 -11.97 0.94 1.76
N GLY A 314 -12.81 1.56 2.59
CA GLY A 314 -12.65 1.55 4.04
C GLY A 314 -12.70 0.13 4.60
N PHE A 315 -13.69 -0.64 4.22
CA PHE A 315 -13.85 -2.03 4.65
C PHE A 315 -12.65 -2.92 4.22
N TRP A 316 -12.10 -2.69 3.03
CA TRP A 316 -10.90 -3.39 2.56
C TRP A 316 -9.68 -3.16 3.47
N HIS A 317 -9.53 -1.98 4.06
CA HIS A 317 -8.43 -1.68 4.98
C HIS A 317 -8.51 -2.47 6.29
N GLY A 318 -9.70 -2.67 6.86
CA GLY A 318 -9.79 -3.42 8.12
C GLY A 318 -11.21 -3.75 8.54
N ALA A 319 -11.31 -4.78 9.37
CA ALA A 319 -12.57 -5.28 9.95
C ALA A 319 -12.96 -4.48 11.20
N SER A 320 -13.19 -3.16 11.04
CA SER A 320 -13.61 -2.28 12.13
C SER A 320 -14.42 -1.10 11.59
N TRP A 321 -15.33 -0.57 12.40
CA TRP A 321 -16.21 0.55 12.04
C TRP A 321 -15.46 1.86 11.78
N ASN A 322 -14.32 2.10 12.43
CA ASN A 322 -13.49 3.28 12.17
C ASN A 322 -12.96 3.30 10.71
N PHE A 323 -12.62 2.14 10.12
CA PHE A 323 -12.23 2.08 8.70
C PHE A 323 -13.39 2.37 7.76
N VAL A 324 -14.59 1.86 8.06
CA VAL A 324 -15.80 2.17 7.28
C VAL A 324 -16.11 3.67 7.35
N LEU A 325 -16.06 4.27 8.55
CA LEU A 325 -16.28 5.70 8.73
C LEU A 325 -15.20 6.54 8.05
N TRP A 326 -13.94 6.09 8.08
CA TRP A 326 -12.84 6.72 7.35
C TRP A 326 -13.12 6.75 5.84
N GLY A 327 -13.58 5.64 5.27
CA GLY A 327 -13.99 5.60 3.87
C GLY A 327 -15.15 6.54 3.57
N LEU A 328 -16.20 6.54 4.41
CA LEU A 328 -17.36 7.43 4.25
C LEU A 328 -16.99 8.90 4.41
N LEU A 329 -16.06 9.25 5.30
CA LEU A 329 -15.52 10.61 5.42
C LEU A 329 -14.99 11.09 4.07
N TYR A 330 -14.16 10.28 3.40
CA TYR A 330 -13.63 10.66 2.09
C TYR A 330 -14.68 10.66 0.99
N ALA A 331 -15.67 9.78 1.05
CA ALA A 331 -16.82 9.85 0.15
C ALA A 331 -17.53 11.21 0.25
N VAL A 332 -17.83 11.66 1.48
CA VAL A 332 -18.47 12.95 1.73
C VAL A 332 -17.60 14.12 1.25
N LEU A 333 -16.31 14.10 1.54
CA LEU A 333 -15.38 15.16 1.11
C LEU A 333 -15.28 15.24 -0.42
N LEU A 334 -15.22 14.12 -1.12
CA LEU A 334 -15.19 14.07 -2.59
C LEU A 334 -16.49 14.58 -3.22
N LEU A 335 -17.63 14.24 -2.64
CA LEU A 335 -18.93 14.77 -3.07
C LEU A 335 -19.04 16.27 -2.79
N PHE A 336 -18.57 16.73 -1.62
CA PHE A 336 -18.49 18.13 -1.27
C PHE A 336 -17.59 18.92 -2.25
N GLU A 337 -16.40 18.40 -2.57
CA GLU A 337 -15.52 19.01 -3.57
C GLU A 337 -16.18 19.10 -4.95
N LYS A 338 -16.88 18.04 -5.37
CA LYS A 338 -17.47 17.97 -6.70
C LYS A 338 -18.68 18.88 -6.86
N TYR A 339 -19.56 18.93 -5.86
CA TYR A 339 -20.87 19.58 -6.00
C TYR A 339 -20.95 20.97 -5.35
N ILE A 340 -20.06 21.27 -4.41
CA ILE A 340 -20.12 22.51 -3.61
C ILE A 340 -18.84 23.34 -3.69
N LEU A 341 -17.69 22.76 -3.35
CA LEU A 341 -16.44 23.52 -3.15
C LEU A 341 -15.77 23.90 -4.47
N HIS A 342 -15.76 23.01 -5.48
CA HIS A 342 -15.10 23.19 -6.78
C HIS A 342 -13.65 23.68 -6.66
N PRO A 343 -12.71 22.88 -6.07
CA PRO A 343 -11.36 23.34 -5.69
C PRO A 343 -10.55 23.91 -6.86
N GLN A 344 -10.78 23.45 -8.11
CA GLN A 344 -10.10 23.96 -9.31
C GLN A 344 -10.35 25.46 -9.59
N ARG A 345 -11.41 26.03 -8.99
CA ARG A 345 -11.80 27.44 -9.12
C ARG A 345 -11.33 28.30 -7.96
N ARG A 346 -10.54 27.73 -7.02
CA ARG A 346 -10.10 28.38 -5.77
C ARG A 346 -8.59 28.58 -5.75
N HIS A 347 -8.13 29.46 -4.86
CA HIS A 347 -6.70 29.63 -4.62
C HIS A 347 -6.06 28.38 -4.04
N ALA A 348 -4.87 28.02 -4.52
CA ALA A 348 -4.19 26.76 -4.16
C ALA A 348 -3.83 26.68 -2.67
N VAL A 349 -3.39 27.78 -2.04
CA VAL A 349 -2.93 27.78 -0.64
C VAL A 349 -4.04 27.44 0.34
N PRO A 350 -5.21 28.12 0.36
CA PRO A 350 -6.32 27.72 1.24
C PRO A 350 -6.81 26.29 0.98
N MET A 351 -6.81 25.87 -0.30
CA MET A 351 -7.21 24.51 -0.65
C MET A 351 -6.20 23.47 -0.17
N HIS A 352 -4.92 23.79 -0.19
CA HIS A 352 -3.89 22.92 0.37
C HIS A 352 -4.07 22.76 1.89
N ILE A 353 -4.29 23.85 2.62
CA ILE A 353 -4.56 23.82 4.07
C ILE A 353 -5.80 22.97 4.38
N TYR A 354 -6.90 23.19 3.63
CA TYR A 354 -8.11 22.36 3.73
C TYR A 354 -7.78 20.88 3.52
N THR A 355 -7.08 20.56 2.44
CA THR A 355 -6.75 19.16 2.09
C THR A 355 -5.89 18.52 3.18
N MET A 356 -4.83 19.18 3.64
CA MET A 356 -3.93 18.64 4.66
C MET A 356 -4.63 18.49 6.00
N LEU A 357 -5.50 19.41 6.38
CA LEU A 357 -6.28 19.28 7.61
C LEU A 357 -7.13 18.00 7.59
N PHE A 358 -7.92 17.78 6.53
CA PHE A 358 -8.76 16.58 6.45
C PHE A 358 -7.96 15.29 6.24
N VAL A 359 -6.79 15.34 5.62
CA VAL A 359 -5.88 14.19 5.52
C VAL A 359 -5.34 13.83 6.90
N VAL A 360 -4.89 14.80 7.70
CA VAL A 360 -4.42 14.57 9.08
C VAL A 360 -5.54 13.98 9.93
N LEU A 361 -6.74 14.57 9.92
CA LEU A 361 -7.89 14.06 10.67
C LEU A 361 -8.28 12.66 10.21
N GLY A 362 -8.27 12.41 8.90
CA GLY A 362 -8.51 11.09 8.35
C GLY A 362 -7.50 10.05 8.84
N PHE A 363 -6.21 10.40 8.94
CA PHE A 363 -5.21 9.48 9.46
C PHE A 363 -5.30 9.27 10.98
N VAL A 364 -5.70 10.28 11.74
CA VAL A 364 -6.01 10.11 13.18
C VAL A 364 -7.20 9.15 13.37
N LEU A 365 -8.26 9.28 12.56
CA LEU A 365 -9.38 8.33 12.57
C LEU A 365 -8.92 6.91 12.20
N PHE A 366 -8.05 6.78 11.20
CA PHE A 366 -7.52 5.50 10.73
C PHE A 366 -6.65 4.78 11.77
N ASP A 367 -5.82 5.51 12.55
CA ASP A 367 -4.94 4.93 13.60
C ASP A 367 -5.67 4.69 14.93
N SER A 368 -6.88 5.21 15.09
CA SER A 368 -7.64 5.08 16.34
C SER A 368 -8.16 3.65 16.54
N GLU A 369 -8.11 3.16 17.77
CA GLU A 369 -8.60 1.82 18.12
C GLU A 369 -10.11 1.67 17.88
N ASN A 370 -10.84 2.74 18.15
CA ASN A 370 -12.29 2.80 17.96
C ASN A 370 -12.76 4.24 17.73
N ILE A 371 -14.04 4.39 17.42
CA ILE A 371 -14.66 5.68 17.10
C ILE A 371 -14.58 6.66 18.29
N ALA A 372 -14.78 6.19 19.52
CA ALA A 372 -14.74 7.04 20.72
C ALA A 372 -13.34 7.60 20.95
N ALA A 373 -12.28 6.79 20.75
CA ALA A 373 -10.89 7.22 20.81
C ALA A 373 -10.57 8.26 19.72
N ALA A 374 -11.12 8.11 18.51
CA ALA A 374 -10.96 9.09 17.44
C ALA A 374 -11.58 10.45 17.82
N PHE A 375 -12.81 10.46 18.35
CA PHE A 375 -13.46 11.69 18.79
C PHE A 375 -12.73 12.35 19.95
N THR A 376 -12.18 11.57 20.89
CA THR A 376 -11.34 12.10 21.98
C THR A 376 -10.08 12.77 21.40
N SER A 377 -9.43 12.14 20.42
CA SER A 377 -8.27 12.71 19.74
C SER A 377 -8.62 14.00 18.99
N PHE A 378 -9.78 14.08 18.32
CA PHE A 378 -10.23 15.31 17.66
C PHE A 378 -10.49 16.44 18.65
N LYS A 379 -11.19 16.17 19.77
CA LYS A 379 -11.39 17.16 20.83
C LYS A 379 -10.05 17.67 21.38
N SER A 380 -9.09 16.78 21.55
CA SER A 380 -7.77 17.10 22.08
C SER A 380 -6.95 17.93 21.09
N LEU A 381 -6.96 17.62 19.81
CA LEU A 381 -6.27 18.40 18.77
C LEU A 381 -6.73 19.85 18.71
N PHE A 382 -8.01 20.10 18.94
CA PHE A 382 -8.59 21.45 18.89
C PHE A 382 -8.74 22.13 20.27
N GLY A 383 -8.17 21.52 21.33
CA GLY A 383 -8.19 22.11 22.68
C GLY A 383 -9.52 21.97 23.41
N PHE A 384 -10.49 21.22 22.91
CA PHE A 384 -11.80 21.03 23.53
C PHE A 384 -11.84 19.94 24.62
N ALA A 385 -10.70 19.29 24.89
CA ALA A 385 -10.61 18.23 25.89
C ALA A 385 -10.20 18.70 27.27
N GLY A 386 -10.02 20.04 27.51
CA GLY A 386 -9.59 20.59 28.78
C GLY A 386 -8.14 20.27 29.17
N ILE A 387 -7.31 19.87 28.21
CA ILE A 387 -5.89 19.55 28.41
C ILE A 387 -5.00 20.76 28.14
N PRO A 388 -3.80 20.86 28.79
CA PRO A 388 -2.86 21.95 28.55
C PRO A 388 -2.46 22.08 27.07
N ALA A 389 -2.21 23.31 26.61
CA ALA A 389 -1.73 23.56 25.24
C ALA A 389 -0.36 22.92 25.01
N ALA A 390 0.56 23.00 25.94
CA ALA A 390 1.90 22.41 25.91
C ALA A 390 2.41 22.18 27.34
N ASN A 391 3.41 21.30 27.47
CA ASN A 391 4.19 21.11 28.72
C ASN A 391 5.65 20.83 28.34
N THR A 392 6.51 20.69 29.34
CA THR A 392 7.96 20.44 29.14
C THR A 392 8.22 19.21 28.30
N VAL A 393 7.42 18.16 28.47
CA VAL A 393 7.57 16.89 27.73
C VAL A 393 7.21 17.07 26.26
N SER A 394 6.09 17.70 25.94
CA SER A 394 5.70 17.94 24.54
C SER A 394 6.69 18.86 23.81
N LEU A 395 7.27 19.85 24.50
CA LEU A 395 8.33 20.69 23.96
C LEU A 395 9.64 19.93 23.77
N TYR A 396 9.98 19.00 24.67
CA TYR A 396 11.12 18.09 24.50
C TYR A 396 10.98 17.24 23.25
N TYR A 397 9.84 16.55 23.07
CA TYR A 397 9.61 15.73 21.88
C TYR A 397 9.59 16.56 20.58
N LEU A 398 9.07 17.78 20.60
CA LEU A 398 9.17 18.68 19.44
C LEU A 398 10.62 19.00 19.11
N LYS A 399 11.42 19.43 20.09
CA LYS A 399 12.82 19.83 19.87
C LYS A 399 13.69 18.65 19.41
N SER A 400 13.57 17.50 20.07
CA SER A 400 14.38 16.31 19.75
C SER A 400 14.05 15.71 18.38
N ASN A 401 12.81 15.86 17.91
CA ASN A 401 12.39 15.32 16.60
C ASN A 401 12.30 16.40 15.50
N LEU A 402 12.65 17.65 15.77
CA LEU A 402 12.47 18.76 14.82
C LEU A 402 13.20 18.52 13.49
N VAL A 403 14.45 18.04 13.55
CA VAL A 403 15.25 17.73 12.34
C VAL A 403 14.59 16.62 11.54
N LEU A 404 14.15 15.55 12.20
CA LEU A 404 13.42 14.45 11.55
C LEU A 404 12.17 14.97 10.82
N LEU A 405 11.36 15.77 11.51
CA LEU A 405 10.10 16.30 10.96
C LEU A 405 10.34 17.21 9.75
N ILE A 406 11.38 18.07 9.79
CA ILE A 406 11.74 18.95 8.67
C ILE A 406 12.25 18.11 7.48
N VAL A 407 13.19 17.20 7.71
CA VAL A 407 13.75 16.34 6.64
C VAL A 407 12.65 15.49 6.02
N ALA A 408 11.77 14.91 6.82
CA ALA A 408 10.65 14.12 6.35
C ALA A 408 9.63 14.97 5.57
N ALA A 409 9.31 16.18 6.04
CA ALA A 409 8.42 17.09 5.33
C ALA A 409 8.99 17.48 3.96
N VAL A 410 10.28 17.82 3.86
CA VAL A 410 10.97 18.10 2.58
C VAL A 410 11.00 16.85 1.70
N GLY A 411 11.33 15.69 2.25
CA GLY A 411 11.36 14.40 1.55
C GLY A 411 9.99 13.96 1.01
N ALA A 412 8.89 14.43 1.64
CA ALA A 412 7.53 14.19 1.18
C ALA A 412 7.11 15.09 -0.01
N THR A 413 7.98 16.01 -0.45
CA THR A 413 7.77 16.88 -1.61
C THR A 413 8.62 16.44 -2.82
N PRO A 414 8.30 16.88 -4.05
CA PRO A 414 9.13 16.59 -5.22
C PRO A 414 10.45 17.38 -5.26
N LEU A 415 10.74 18.23 -4.26
CA LEU A 415 11.88 19.14 -4.26
C LEU A 415 13.23 18.40 -4.40
N PRO A 416 13.54 17.34 -3.62
CA PRO A 416 14.80 16.62 -3.78
C PRO A 416 14.98 16.03 -5.18
N LYS A 417 13.91 15.44 -5.73
CA LYS A 417 13.92 14.87 -7.08
C LYS A 417 14.16 15.94 -8.14
N LYS A 418 13.43 17.08 -8.07
CA LYS A 418 13.60 18.20 -9.00
C LYS A 418 15.00 18.82 -8.97
N ILE A 419 15.63 18.87 -7.79
CA ILE A 419 17.01 19.34 -7.65
C ILE A 419 17.98 18.40 -8.40
N CYS A 420 17.83 17.08 -8.20
CA CYS A 420 18.66 16.09 -8.92
C CYS A 420 18.43 16.16 -10.44
N GLU A 421 17.18 16.27 -10.89
CA GLU A 421 16.84 16.39 -12.30
C GLU A 421 17.49 17.65 -12.91
N LYS A 422 17.36 18.80 -12.24
CA LYS A 422 17.97 20.07 -12.70
C LYS A 422 19.50 20.03 -12.76
N ILE A 423 20.14 19.34 -11.79
CA ILE A 423 21.60 19.10 -11.85
C ILE A 423 21.91 18.24 -13.07
N GLY A 424 21.14 17.19 -13.33
CA GLY A 424 21.33 16.26 -14.44
C GLY A 424 21.14 16.86 -15.84
N GLU A 425 20.46 18.00 -15.98
CA GLU A 425 20.28 18.70 -17.25
C GLU A 425 21.58 19.28 -17.81
N THR A 426 22.59 19.49 -16.96
CA THR A 426 23.90 19.99 -17.39
C THR A 426 24.89 18.83 -17.64
N ALA A 427 25.76 18.94 -18.65
CA ALA A 427 26.75 17.90 -18.95
C ALA A 427 27.71 17.62 -17.77
N GLY A 428 28.09 18.64 -17.01
CA GLY A 428 28.88 18.49 -15.78
C GLY A 428 28.11 17.82 -14.67
N GLY A 429 26.88 18.27 -14.43
CA GLY A 429 25.99 17.71 -13.41
C GLY A 429 25.59 16.27 -13.69
N SER A 430 25.35 15.91 -14.95
CA SER A 430 25.08 14.51 -15.34
C SER A 430 26.26 13.58 -14.99
N ARG A 431 27.51 14.02 -15.25
CA ARG A 431 28.71 13.25 -14.85
C ARG A 431 28.83 13.13 -13.35
N VAL A 432 28.58 14.21 -12.60
CA VAL A 432 28.59 14.19 -11.13
C VAL A 432 27.55 13.22 -10.61
N LEU A 433 26.32 13.26 -11.11
CA LEU A 433 25.27 12.31 -10.69
C LEU A 433 25.59 10.87 -11.06
N ALA A 434 26.23 10.63 -12.21
CA ALA A 434 26.64 9.28 -12.61
C ALA A 434 27.66 8.65 -11.61
N VAL A 435 28.46 9.47 -10.94
CA VAL A 435 29.40 9.02 -9.90
C VAL A 435 28.75 8.99 -8.51
N LEU A 436 28.01 10.04 -8.17
CA LEU A 436 27.43 10.17 -6.83
C LEU A 436 26.27 9.20 -6.57
N THR A 437 25.47 8.86 -7.58
CA THR A 437 24.32 7.96 -7.40
C THR A 437 24.74 6.56 -6.91
N PRO A 438 25.70 5.87 -7.52
CA PRO A 438 26.18 4.59 -7.00
C PRO A 438 26.78 4.70 -5.59
N ILE A 439 27.57 5.73 -5.31
CA ILE A 439 28.15 5.98 -4.00
C ILE A 439 27.05 6.19 -2.94
N ALA A 440 26.07 7.04 -3.24
CA ALA A 440 24.93 7.30 -2.36
C ALA A 440 24.08 6.03 -2.14
N THR A 441 23.91 5.20 -3.17
CA THR A 441 23.21 3.92 -3.08
C THR A 441 23.91 2.98 -2.08
N VAL A 442 25.22 2.79 -2.22
CA VAL A 442 26.00 1.93 -1.31
C VAL A 442 26.03 2.51 0.11
N ALA A 443 26.28 3.81 0.25
CA ALA A 443 26.29 4.48 1.54
C ALA A 443 24.94 4.39 2.26
N SER A 444 23.84 4.58 1.51
CA SER A 444 22.47 4.44 2.05
C SER A 444 22.22 3.02 2.56
N ILE A 445 22.59 1.98 1.80
CA ILE A 445 22.43 0.59 2.23
C ILE A 445 23.28 0.34 3.49
N ALA A 446 24.53 0.82 3.54
CA ALA A 446 25.41 0.65 4.70
C ALA A 446 24.84 1.32 5.95
N VAL A 447 24.39 2.57 5.85
CA VAL A 447 23.73 3.29 6.96
C VAL A 447 22.46 2.58 7.41
N CYS A 448 21.58 2.19 6.48
CA CYS A 448 20.39 1.44 6.82
C CYS A 448 20.70 0.12 7.51
N THR A 449 21.78 -0.57 7.09
CA THR A 449 22.24 -1.81 7.73
C THR A 449 22.71 -1.55 9.16
N ALA A 450 23.47 -0.49 9.42
CA ALA A 450 23.87 -0.12 10.76
C ALA A 450 22.67 0.11 11.68
N TYR A 451 21.66 0.85 11.22
CA TYR A 451 20.41 1.03 11.96
C TYR A 451 19.62 -0.27 12.17
N LEU A 452 19.65 -1.22 11.23
CA LEU A 452 18.98 -2.52 11.38
C LEU A 452 19.70 -3.45 12.37
N ILE A 453 21.01 -3.32 12.54
CA ILE A 453 21.78 -4.08 13.52
C ILE A 453 21.57 -3.51 14.94
N ASP A 454 21.55 -2.19 15.07
CA ASP A 454 21.37 -1.49 16.34
C ASP A 454 19.92 -1.53 16.84
N GLY A 455 18.93 -1.45 15.92
CA GLY A 455 17.52 -1.25 16.25
C GLY A 455 16.68 -2.51 16.14
N SER A 456 16.02 -2.88 17.26
CA SER A 456 14.95 -3.91 17.25
C SER A 456 13.59 -3.38 16.75
N PHE A 457 13.38 -2.05 16.75
CA PHE A 457 12.11 -1.41 16.38
C PHE A 457 12.01 -1.22 14.87
N ASN A 458 11.32 -2.16 14.22
CA ASN A 458 11.10 -2.14 12.77
C ASN A 458 9.64 -2.49 12.45
N PRO A 459 8.67 -1.64 12.88
CA PRO A 459 7.26 -1.90 12.65
C PRO A 459 6.93 -1.77 11.16
N PHE A 460 5.90 -2.49 10.73
CA PHE A 460 5.33 -2.35 9.41
C PHE A 460 3.81 -2.15 9.52
N VAL A 461 3.32 -1.00 9.07
CA VAL A 461 1.92 -0.58 9.29
C VAL A 461 0.93 -1.58 8.70
N TYR A 462 1.22 -2.14 7.52
CA TYR A 462 0.31 -3.05 6.82
C TYR A 462 0.11 -4.41 7.48
N PHE A 463 0.91 -4.81 8.46
CA PHE A 463 0.64 -6.02 9.26
C PHE A 463 -0.48 -5.83 10.29
N ARG A 464 -0.99 -4.61 10.45
CA ARG A 464 -2.11 -4.32 11.36
C ARG A 464 -3.49 -4.42 10.69
N PHE A 465 -3.55 -4.55 9.34
CA PHE A 465 -4.79 -4.43 8.57
C PHE A 465 -5.14 -5.69 7.77
#